data_f2414a436c71618dc56ab507ab88ef96
#
_entry.id   f2414a436c71618dc56ab507ab88ef96
#
_cell.length_a   1.000
_cell.length_b   1.000
_cell.length_c   1.000
_cell.angle_alpha   90.00
_cell.angle_beta   90.00
_cell.angle_gamma   90.00
#
_symmetry.space_group_name_H-M   'P 1'
#
loop_
_entity.id
_entity.type
_entity.pdbx_description
1 polymer ?
#
loop_
_entity_poly.entity_id
_entity_poly.type
_entity_poly.pdbx_seq_one_letter_code
_entity_poly.pdbx_strand_id
1 'polypeptide(L)'
;MKFNYYLPVNLIFGCGTFGSLGSETSKYGKKAFIVTGRNSTKKTGVLDKAINNLQDAKMEVYVFDKVTSNPVTDTVYEGVKECRENGCDVIVALGGGSIIDCAKAIAFASYNEGDIFDYVYGVKSGDRAMPLIAVPTTCGTGSEGNCFAVLTNPENNDKKSLRNMASIAKASIIDPELMTSMPDSVAASVMFDALCHNMEAYISRSTQPLVEMQAMYGVQLLNKFLYRAYKDHSDMEAWSGVTLASTLGGMVINMAGVAAPHGMEHPASGLKNIVHGRGLAALAPVIYRESVSFAPEKFSDLSRALGGTGAGDFVERIQLLLKQINLETTLSKEGIEEKDVAWMAENCLKVSAPAMNAHPRVFTKEEIAELYYRAL
;
A
#
# COMPACT_ATOMS: atom_id res chain seq x y z
N MET A 1 8.99 -22.98 17.62
CA MET A 1 8.35 -21.96 16.78
C MET A 1 7.05 -21.54 17.46
N LYS A 2 6.79 -20.21 17.64
CA LYS A 2 5.54 -19.67 18.19
C LYS A 2 5.20 -18.40 17.40
N PHE A 3 4.00 -18.29 16.84
CA PHE A 3 3.49 -17.09 16.17
C PHE A 3 1.96 -17.05 16.24
N ASN A 4 1.38 -15.87 15.99
CA ASN A 4 -0.04 -15.67 15.78
C ASN A 4 -0.25 -15.15 14.36
N TYR A 5 -1.23 -15.70 13.63
CA TYR A 5 -1.63 -15.25 12.31
C TYR A 5 -3.14 -15.02 12.32
N TYR A 6 -3.56 -13.75 12.19
CA TYR A 6 -4.96 -13.37 12.19
C TYR A 6 -5.22 -12.28 11.17
N LEU A 7 -6.07 -12.58 10.17
CA LEU A 7 -6.39 -11.69 9.06
C LEU A 7 -7.87 -11.86 8.67
N PRO A 8 -8.81 -11.16 9.33
CA PRO A 8 -10.25 -11.38 9.18
C PRO A 8 -10.83 -10.58 8.00
N VAL A 9 -10.33 -10.78 6.80
CA VAL A 9 -10.87 -10.21 5.56
C VAL A 9 -11.38 -11.31 4.64
N ASN A 10 -12.56 -11.11 4.05
CA ASN A 10 -13.06 -11.99 2.98
C ASN A 10 -12.49 -11.49 1.64
N LEU A 11 -11.61 -12.26 1.01
CA LEU A 11 -11.02 -11.93 -0.29
C LEU A 11 -11.83 -12.60 -1.41
N ILE A 12 -12.42 -11.79 -2.29
CA ILE A 12 -13.17 -12.20 -3.47
C ILE A 12 -12.34 -11.82 -4.68
N PHE A 13 -11.61 -12.80 -5.23
CA PHE A 13 -10.59 -12.56 -6.25
C PHE A 13 -10.96 -13.19 -7.60
N GLY A 14 -10.78 -12.46 -8.69
CA GLY A 14 -10.87 -12.95 -10.07
C GLY A 14 -11.54 -11.97 -11.01
N CYS A 15 -11.36 -12.19 -12.32
CA CYS A 15 -11.99 -11.39 -13.36
C CYS A 15 -13.51 -11.44 -13.26
N GLY A 16 -14.19 -10.30 -13.40
CA GLY A 16 -15.64 -10.16 -13.30
C GLY A 16 -16.21 -10.17 -11.87
N THR A 17 -15.37 -10.33 -10.85
CA THR A 17 -15.85 -10.34 -9.44
C THR A 17 -16.43 -9.01 -9.00
N PHE A 18 -16.10 -7.90 -9.67
CA PHE A 18 -16.67 -6.59 -9.42
C PHE A 18 -18.21 -6.58 -9.48
N GLY A 19 -18.81 -7.46 -10.28
CA GLY A 19 -20.26 -7.66 -10.34
C GLY A 19 -20.92 -8.06 -9.00
N SER A 20 -20.15 -8.54 -8.03
CA SER A 20 -20.66 -8.90 -6.71
C SER A 20 -20.76 -7.75 -5.71
N LEU A 21 -20.35 -6.51 -6.09
CA LEU A 21 -20.25 -5.37 -5.18
C LEU A 21 -21.55 -5.11 -4.40
N GLY A 22 -22.67 -5.02 -5.08
CA GLY A 22 -23.97 -4.78 -4.42
C GLY A 22 -24.37 -5.87 -3.46
N SER A 23 -24.25 -7.13 -3.87
CA SER A 23 -24.61 -8.30 -3.03
C SER A 23 -23.70 -8.44 -1.81
N GLU A 24 -22.40 -8.08 -1.92
CA GLU A 24 -21.48 -8.10 -0.79
C GLU A 24 -21.72 -6.92 0.14
N THR A 25 -21.89 -5.69 -0.40
CA THR A 25 -22.07 -4.49 0.41
C THR A 25 -23.38 -4.51 1.20
N SER A 26 -24.47 -4.98 0.60
CA SER A 26 -25.80 -5.04 1.22
C SER A 26 -25.90 -5.95 2.46
N LYS A 27 -24.91 -6.81 2.68
CA LYS A 27 -24.80 -7.63 3.91
C LYS A 27 -24.49 -6.79 5.15
N TYR A 28 -23.94 -5.57 4.97
CA TYR A 28 -23.40 -4.74 6.04
C TYR A 28 -24.14 -3.43 6.26
N GLY A 29 -24.95 -2.99 5.30
CA GLY A 29 -25.71 -1.75 5.40
C GLY A 29 -26.71 -1.56 4.27
N LYS A 30 -27.38 -0.40 4.29
CA LYS A 30 -28.37 0.00 3.27
C LYS A 30 -28.00 1.30 2.58
N LYS A 31 -27.13 2.11 3.20
CA LYS A 31 -26.69 3.41 2.70
C LYS A 31 -25.18 3.41 2.51
N ALA A 32 -24.76 3.19 1.27
CA ALA A 32 -23.36 3.08 0.91
C ALA A 32 -22.71 4.46 0.72
N PHE A 33 -21.56 4.67 1.35
CA PHE A 33 -20.70 5.82 1.15
C PHE A 33 -19.51 5.41 0.29
N ILE A 34 -19.54 5.73 -1.00
CA ILE A 34 -18.42 5.45 -1.92
C ILE A 34 -17.35 6.51 -1.72
N VAL A 35 -16.18 6.08 -1.23
CA VAL A 35 -14.97 6.89 -1.14
C VAL A 35 -14.12 6.61 -2.38
N THR A 36 -13.82 7.66 -3.16
CA THR A 36 -13.05 7.52 -4.40
C THR A 36 -12.20 8.76 -4.68
N GLY A 37 -11.36 8.69 -5.72
CA GLY A 37 -10.56 9.80 -6.20
C GLY A 37 -11.31 10.70 -7.19
N ARG A 38 -10.75 11.87 -7.45
CA ARG A 38 -11.40 12.92 -8.25
C ARG A 38 -11.71 12.52 -9.70
N ASN A 39 -10.89 11.68 -10.33
CA ASN A 39 -10.90 11.54 -11.79
C ASN A 39 -10.89 10.10 -12.31
N SER A 40 -10.02 9.21 -11.82
CA SER A 40 -9.71 7.93 -12.46
C SER A 40 -10.94 7.03 -12.63
N THR A 41 -11.65 6.76 -11.56
CA THR A 41 -12.84 5.89 -11.57
C THR A 41 -14.01 6.45 -12.40
N LYS A 42 -14.11 7.79 -12.49
CA LYS A 42 -15.07 8.46 -13.37
C LYS A 42 -14.70 8.30 -14.84
N LYS A 43 -13.43 8.58 -15.19
CA LYS A 43 -12.94 8.48 -16.58
C LYS A 43 -13.04 7.08 -17.15
N THR A 44 -12.85 6.06 -16.33
CA THR A 44 -12.94 4.65 -16.72
C THR A 44 -14.36 4.09 -16.67
N GLY A 45 -15.34 4.85 -16.18
CA GLY A 45 -16.72 4.41 -15.99
C GLY A 45 -16.91 3.41 -14.83
N VAL A 46 -15.86 3.13 -14.06
CA VAL A 46 -15.92 2.18 -12.93
C VAL A 46 -16.81 2.72 -11.81
N LEU A 47 -16.82 4.03 -11.57
CA LEU A 47 -17.69 4.65 -10.57
C LEU A 47 -19.18 4.46 -10.92
N ASP A 48 -19.57 4.70 -12.18
CA ASP A 48 -20.96 4.53 -12.62
C ASP A 48 -21.41 3.08 -12.51
N LYS A 49 -20.52 2.13 -12.88
CA LYS A 49 -20.78 0.70 -12.69
C LYS A 49 -20.98 0.34 -11.21
N ALA A 50 -20.15 0.93 -10.30
CA ALA A 50 -20.30 0.73 -8.86
C ALA A 50 -21.65 1.22 -8.34
N ILE A 51 -22.04 2.46 -8.73
CA ILE A 51 -23.32 3.06 -8.35
C ILE A 51 -24.48 2.18 -8.81
N ASN A 52 -24.49 1.77 -10.08
CA ASN A 52 -25.56 0.93 -10.64
C ASN A 52 -25.63 -0.41 -9.89
N ASN A 53 -24.51 -1.06 -9.63
CA ASN A 53 -24.45 -2.35 -8.94
C ASN A 53 -25.02 -2.28 -7.50
N LEU A 54 -24.73 -1.19 -6.78
CA LEU A 54 -25.27 -0.93 -5.44
C LEU A 54 -26.78 -0.61 -5.49
N GLN A 55 -27.23 0.20 -6.47
CA GLN A 55 -28.65 0.54 -6.65
C GLN A 55 -29.48 -0.67 -7.06
N ASP A 56 -28.95 -1.59 -7.88
CA ASP A 56 -29.60 -2.85 -8.23
C ASP A 56 -29.81 -3.71 -6.98
N ALA A 57 -28.87 -3.64 -6.01
CA ALA A 57 -29.01 -4.27 -4.70
C ALA A 57 -29.90 -3.46 -3.72
N LYS A 58 -30.65 -2.45 -4.20
CA LYS A 58 -31.59 -1.61 -3.43
C LYS A 58 -30.92 -0.78 -2.34
N MET A 59 -29.68 -0.36 -2.55
CA MET A 59 -28.96 0.52 -1.64
C MET A 59 -29.09 1.98 -2.04
N GLU A 60 -29.14 2.88 -1.06
CA GLU A 60 -28.91 4.31 -1.27
C GLU A 60 -27.39 4.53 -1.41
N VAL A 61 -26.99 5.44 -2.32
CA VAL A 61 -25.56 5.63 -2.64
C VAL A 61 -25.20 7.11 -2.53
N TYR A 62 -24.15 7.39 -1.78
CA TYR A 62 -23.53 8.71 -1.65
C TYR A 62 -22.07 8.62 -2.07
N VAL A 63 -21.55 9.62 -2.79
CA VAL A 63 -20.22 9.61 -3.37
C VAL A 63 -19.36 10.72 -2.76
N PHE A 64 -18.24 10.35 -2.20
CA PHE A 64 -17.18 11.24 -1.75
C PHE A 64 -15.94 11.06 -2.66
N ASP A 65 -15.74 12.01 -3.56
CA ASP A 65 -14.75 11.92 -4.65
C ASP A 65 -13.57 12.89 -4.48
N LYS A 66 -13.21 13.22 -3.22
CA LYS A 66 -12.25 14.27 -2.91
C LYS A 66 -10.85 13.75 -2.57
N VAL A 67 -10.67 12.43 -2.50
CA VAL A 67 -9.40 11.85 -2.09
C VAL A 67 -8.32 12.04 -3.16
N THR A 68 -7.13 12.47 -2.71
CA THR A 68 -5.91 12.61 -3.53
C THR A 68 -4.85 11.57 -3.12
N SER A 69 -3.73 11.50 -3.84
CA SER A 69 -2.55 10.74 -3.41
C SER A 69 -2.07 11.25 -2.04
N ASN A 70 -1.47 10.36 -1.22
CA ASN A 70 -0.99 10.68 0.12
C ASN A 70 -2.07 11.41 0.95
N PRO A 71 -3.19 10.73 1.31
CA PRO A 71 -4.34 11.38 1.91
C PRO A 71 -3.99 12.09 3.21
N VAL A 72 -4.52 13.30 3.36
CA VAL A 72 -4.32 14.15 4.53
C VAL A 72 -5.50 14.02 5.51
N THR A 73 -5.26 14.35 6.76
CA THR A 73 -6.29 14.28 7.82
C THR A 73 -7.51 15.12 7.54
N ASP A 74 -7.36 16.29 6.92
CA ASP A 74 -8.48 17.19 6.58
C ASP A 74 -9.49 16.49 5.68
N THR A 75 -9.00 15.74 4.67
CA THR A 75 -9.85 14.96 3.77
C THR A 75 -10.60 13.85 4.52
N VAL A 76 -9.96 13.24 5.52
CA VAL A 76 -10.61 12.23 6.38
C VAL A 76 -11.76 12.86 7.16
N TYR A 77 -11.54 14.00 7.82
CA TYR A 77 -12.57 14.66 8.64
C TYR A 77 -13.74 15.18 7.79
N GLU A 78 -13.45 15.69 6.60
CA GLU A 78 -14.49 16.06 5.63
C GLU A 78 -15.33 14.83 5.25
N GLY A 79 -14.71 13.69 4.96
CA GLY A 79 -15.41 12.44 4.65
C GLY A 79 -16.23 11.91 5.82
N VAL A 80 -15.73 12.00 7.06
CA VAL A 80 -16.50 11.63 8.28
C VAL A 80 -17.76 12.50 8.41
N LYS A 81 -17.62 13.82 8.22
CA LYS A 81 -18.75 14.76 8.28
C LYS A 81 -19.82 14.40 7.26
N GLU A 82 -19.45 14.28 5.98
CA GLU A 82 -20.41 13.96 4.92
C GLU A 82 -21.05 12.57 5.11
N CYS A 83 -20.28 11.58 5.54
CA CYS A 83 -20.79 10.24 5.83
C CYS A 83 -21.87 10.26 6.91
N ARG A 84 -21.65 11.01 7.99
CA ARG A 84 -22.61 11.17 9.11
C ARG A 84 -23.85 11.96 8.71
N GLU A 85 -23.67 13.08 8.00
CA GLU A 85 -24.77 13.94 7.55
C GLU A 85 -25.75 13.20 6.63
N ASN A 86 -25.26 12.26 5.81
CA ASN A 86 -26.08 11.43 4.93
C ASN A 86 -26.58 10.15 5.60
N GLY A 87 -26.19 9.87 6.86
CA GLY A 87 -26.61 8.70 7.60
C GLY A 87 -26.16 7.39 6.97
N CYS A 88 -24.95 7.38 6.35
CA CYS A 88 -24.38 6.18 5.74
C CYS A 88 -24.00 5.16 6.81
N ASP A 89 -24.12 3.87 6.48
CA ASP A 89 -23.91 2.75 7.41
C ASP A 89 -22.88 1.73 6.91
N VAL A 90 -22.42 1.88 5.67
CA VAL A 90 -21.34 1.07 5.08
C VAL A 90 -20.49 1.91 4.12
N ILE A 91 -19.16 1.69 4.14
CA ILE A 91 -18.23 2.38 3.22
C ILE A 91 -17.81 1.43 2.11
N VAL A 92 -17.76 1.96 0.88
CA VAL A 92 -17.16 1.32 -0.29
C VAL A 92 -15.92 2.12 -0.68
N ALA A 93 -14.73 1.55 -0.50
CA ALA A 93 -13.46 2.14 -0.92
C ALA A 93 -13.16 1.74 -2.36
N LEU A 94 -13.43 2.63 -3.34
CA LEU A 94 -13.28 2.36 -4.77
C LEU A 94 -12.08 3.13 -5.33
N GLY A 95 -10.92 2.47 -5.46
CA GLY A 95 -9.71 3.13 -5.97
C GLY A 95 -8.41 2.45 -5.58
N GLY A 96 -7.30 3.15 -5.76
CA GLY A 96 -5.98 2.69 -5.32
C GLY A 96 -5.75 2.78 -3.81
N GLY A 97 -4.54 2.42 -3.36
CA GLY A 97 -4.19 2.36 -1.93
C GLY A 97 -4.54 3.61 -1.14
N SER A 98 -4.22 4.80 -1.65
CA SER A 98 -4.56 6.08 -1.00
C SER A 98 -6.06 6.25 -0.74
N ILE A 99 -6.90 5.75 -1.65
CA ILE A 99 -8.35 5.79 -1.50
C ILE A 99 -8.80 4.81 -0.41
N ILE A 100 -8.27 3.60 -0.43
CA ILE A 100 -8.60 2.56 0.56
C ILE A 100 -8.14 3.00 1.96
N ASP A 101 -6.96 3.60 2.07
CA ASP A 101 -6.41 4.11 3.32
C ASP A 101 -7.27 5.26 3.88
N CYS A 102 -7.64 6.22 3.04
CA CYS A 102 -8.56 7.30 3.43
C CYS A 102 -9.91 6.76 3.89
N ALA A 103 -10.46 5.78 3.15
CA ALA A 103 -11.74 5.15 3.49
C ALA A 103 -11.68 4.40 4.82
N LYS A 104 -10.60 3.68 5.11
CA LYS A 104 -10.35 3.04 6.42
C LYS A 104 -10.28 4.06 7.54
N ALA A 105 -9.59 5.19 7.31
CA ALA A 105 -9.50 6.27 8.28
C ALA A 105 -10.87 6.92 8.53
N ILE A 106 -11.66 7.16 7.49
CA ILE A 106 -13.06 7.64 7.61
C ILE A 106 -13.89 6.62 8.39
N ALA A 107 -13.79 5.32 8.05
CA ALA A 107 -14.51 4.27 8.76
C ALA A 107 -14.19 4.25 10.26
N PHE A 108 -12.92 4.37 10.61
CA PHE A 108 -12.45 4.40 12.00
C PHE A 108 -12.89 5.68 12.72
N ALA A 109 -12.61 6.86 12.15
CA ALA A 109 -12.94 8.14 12.76
C ALA A 109 -14.45 8.41 12.85
N SER A 110 -15.29 7.67 12.11
CA SER A 110 -16.75 7.73 12.24
C SER A 110 -17.26 7.23 13.61
N TYR A 111 -16.48 6.40 14.29
CA TYR A 111 -16.81 5.86 15.63
C TYR A 111 -15.84 6.24 16.73
N ASN A 112 -14.72 6.90 16.40
CA ASN A 112 -13.71 7.29 17.38
C ASN A 112 -13.43 8.79 17.25
N GLU A 113 -13.69 9.53 18.35
CA GLU A 113 -13.62 10.99 18.36
C GLU A 113 -12.21 11.52 18.66
N GLY A 114 -11.94 12.75 18.19
CA GLY A 114 -10.71 13.48 18.42
C GLY A 114 -9.72 13.38 17.25
N ASP A 115 -8.46 13.74 17.50
CA ASP A 115 -7.43 13.72 16.48
C ASP A 115 -7.05 12.27 16.13
N ILE A 116 -7.09 11.94 14.84
CA ILE A 116 -6.72 10.61 14.34
C ILE A 116 -5.23 10.29 14.61
N PHE A 117 -4.37 11.32 14.69
CA PHE A 117 -2.96 11.11 15.02
C PHE A 117 -2.72 10.73 16.49
N ASP A 118 -3.66 11.00 17.42
CA ASP A 118 -3.62 10.41 18.76
C ASP A 118 -3.68 8.87 18.70
N TYR A 119 -4.47 8.33 17.77
CA TYR A 119 -4.57 6.87 17.54
C TYR A 119 -3.37 6.33 16.75
N VAL A 120 -2.87 7.09 15.79
CA VAL A 120 -1.67 6.75 15.00
C VAL A 120 -0.43 6.64 15.88
N TYR A 121 -0.30 7.52 16.88
CA TYR A 121 0.80 7.49 17.85
C TYR A 121 0.53 6.63 19.09
N GLY A 122 -0.65 6.02 19.18
CA GLY A 122 -1.01 5.15 20.32
C GLY A 122 -1.31 5.90 21.63
N VAL A 123 -1.57 7.21 21.56
CA VAL A 123 -2.03 8.02 22.69
C VAL A 123 -3.46 7.63 23.09
N LYS A 124 -4.30 7.35 22.06
CA LYS A 124 -5.65 6.82 22.21
C LYS A 124 -5.77 5.44 21.59
N SER A 125 -6.75 4.66 22.02
CA SER A 125 -7.14 3.38 21.42
C SER A 125 -8.60 3.41 20.98
N GLY A 126 -8.93 2.64 19.94
CA GLY A 126 -10.28 2.45 19.43
C GLY A 126 -10.43 1.02 18.91
N ASP A 127 -11.63 0.48 19.00
CA ASP A 127 -11.94 -0.92 18.65
C ASP A 127 -13.11 -1.06 17.66
N ARG A 128 -13.62 0.08 17.16
CA ARG A 128 -14.79 0.14 16.28
C ARG A 128 -14.46 0.91 15.00
N ALA A 129 -15.01 0.44 13.90
CA ALA A 129 -15.03 1.16 12.64
C ALA A 129 -16.33 0.83 11.88
N MET A 130 -16.74 1.70 10.98
CA MET A 130 -17.84 1.43 10.06
C MET A 130 -17.46 0.25 9.16
N PRO A 131 -18.38 -0.67 8.82
CA PRO A 131 -18.11 -1.72 7.86
C PRO A 131 -17.57 -1.14 6.55
N LEU A 132 -16.51 -1.76 6.00
CA LEU A 132 -15.86 -1.32 4.79
C LEU A 132 -15.73 -2.46 3.79
N ILE A 133 -16.08 -2.19 2.53
CA ILE A 133 -15.82 -3.05 1.37
C ILE A 133 -14.74 -2.38 0.54
N ALA A 134 -13.63 -3.08 0.29
CA ALA A 134 -12.54 -2.56 -0.52
C ALA A 134 -12.65 -3.08 -1.97
N VAL A 135 -12.48 -2.15 -2.92
CA VAL A 135 -12.44 -2.44 -4.36
C VAL A 135 -11.20 -1.76 -4.93
N PRO A 136 -10.03 -2.43 -4.91
CA PRO A 136 -8.81 -1.87 -5.45
C PRO A 136 -8.91 -1.70 -6.97
N THR A 137 -8.35 -0.59 -7.48
CA THR A 137 -8.16 -0.34 -8.92
C THR A 137 -6.70 -0.16 -9.29
N THR A 138 -5.80 -0.46 -8.36
CA THR A 138 -4.35 -0.53 -8.55
C THR A 138 -3.80 -1.74 -7.79
N CYS A 139 -2.69 -2.31 -8.26
CA CYS A 139 -2.06 -3.49 -7.67
C CYS A 139 -0.66 -3.16 -7.12
N GLY A 140 -0.60 -2.51 -5.97
CA GLY A 140 0.66 -2.10 -5.33
C GLY A 140 0.62 -2.27 -3.82
N THR A 141 -0.19 -1.46 -3.16
CA THR A 141 -0.21 -1.37 -1.69
C THR A 141 -0.78 -2.60 -0.99
N GLY A 142 -1.64 -3.39 -1.66
CA GLY A 142 -2.38 -4.47 -1.03
C GLY A 142 -3.23 -4.02 0.16
N SER A 143 -3.62 -2.73 0.21
CA SER A 143 -4.37 -2.16 1.33
C SER A 143 -5.70 -2.87 1.56
N GLU A 144 -6.26 -3.50 0.55
CA GLU A 144 -7.44 -4.38 0.65
C GLU A 144 -7.22 -5.61 1.52
N GLY A 145 -5.95 -6.02 1.73
CA GLY A 145 -5.54 -7.19 2.51
C GLY A 145 -4.97 -6.88 3.91
N ASN A 146 -5.06 -5.64 4.40
CA ASN A 146 -4.46 -5.27 5.69
C ASN A 146 -5.29 -4.27 6.49
N CYS A 147 -4.86 -3.98 7.72
CA CYS A 147 -5.50 -3.02 8.61
C CYS A 147 -4.86 -1.62 8.61
N PHE A 148 -3.92 -1.35 7.68
CA PHE A 148 -3.17 -0.11 7.65
C PHE A 148 -3.93 0.97 6.88
N ALA A 149 -3.85 2.20 7.38
CA ALA A 149 -4.28 3.41 6.69
C ALA A 149 -3.18 4.46 6.83
N VAL A 150 -2.41 4.66 5.76
CA VAL A 150 -1.30 5.62 5.74
C VAL A 150 -1.84 7.01 5.49
N LEU A 151 -1.59 7.92 6.42
CA LEU A 151 -2.05 9.29 6.39
C LEU A 151 -0.88 10.26 6.52
N THR A 152 -1.03 11.44 5.94
CA THR A 152 -0.11 12.55 6.13
C THR A 152 -0.75 13.62 7.02
N ASN A 153 -0.03 14.04 8.06
CA ASN A 153 -0.41 15.21 8.85
C ASN A 153 0.11 16.47 8.14
N PRO A 154 -0.77 17.36 7.65
CA PRO A 154 -0.34 18.56 6.92
C PRO A 154 0.36 19.58 7.81
N GLU A 155 0.22 19.52 9.14
CA GLU A 155 0.84 20.47 10.06
C GLU A 155 2.35 20.25 10.22
N ASN A 156 2.81 18.99 10.13
CA ASN A 156 4.20 18.63 10.39
C ASN A 156 4.83 17.69 9.36
N ASN A 157 4.10 17.34 8.29
CA ASN A 157 4.49 16.41 7.23
C ASN A 157 4.78 14.97 7.72
N ASP A 158 4.34 14.59 8.89
CA ASP A 158 4.45 13.21 9.36
C ASP A 158 3.55 12.29 8.52
N LYS A 159 4.16 11.39 7.75
CA LYS A 159 3.44 10.32 7.03
C LYS A 159 3.57 9.03 7.82
N LYS A 160 2.45 8.57 8.37
CA LYS A 160 2.41 7.41 9.27
C LYS A 160 1.10 6.66 9.17
N SER A 161 1.16 5.36 9.45
CA SER A 161 -0.01 4.48 9.34
C SER A 161 -0.80 4.41 10.65
N LEU A 162 -2.12 4.65 10.58
CA LEU A 162 -3.06 4.10 11.53
C LEU A 162 -3.07 2.58 11.36
N ARG A 163 -2.80 1.83 12.43
CA ARG A 163 -2.80 0.36 12.44
C ARG A 163 -3.86 -0.14 13.41
N ASN A 164 -5.03 -0.45 12.88
CA ASN A 164 -6.14 -0.88 13.72
C ASN A 164 -6.97 -1.98 13.05
N MET A 165 -7.11 -3.12 13.73
CA MET A 165 -7.84 -4.27 13.20
C MET A 165 -9.33 -4.01 12.96
N ALA A 166 -9.93 -3.01 13.63
CA ALA A 166 -11.31 -2.60 13.35
C ALA A 166 -11.47 -2.02 11.94
N SER A 167 -10.39 -1.42 11.38
CA SER A 167 -10.40 -0.80 10.04
C SER A 167 -10.17 -1.78 8.89
N ILE A 168 -9.98 -3.07 9.18
CA ILE A 168 -9.81 -4.06 8.11
C ILE A 168 -11.12 -4.22 7.33
N ALA A 169 -11.04 -4.36 6.01
CA ALA A 169 -12.21 -4.55 5.17
C ALA A 169 -12.99 -5.82 5.55
N LYS A 170 -14.31 -5.74 5.56
CA LYS A 170 -15.19 -6.92 5.75
C LYS A 170 -15.13 -7.86 4.56
N ALA A 171 -15.07 -7.28 3.37
CA ALA A 171 -14.78 -7.99 2.14
C ALA A 171 -13.93 -7.10 1.22
N SER A 172 -13.07 -7.73 0.42
CA SER A 172 -12.29 -7.07 -0.62
C SER A 172 -12.57 -7.74 -1.95
N ILE A 173 -13.11 -6.98 -2.89
CA ILE A 173 -13.47 -7.44 -4.24
C ILE A 173 -12.34 -7.06 -5.16
N ILE A 174 -11.55 -8.03 -5.53
CA ILE A 174 -10.26 -7.87 -6.22
C ILE A 174 -10.42 -8.38 -7.64
N ASP A 175 -10.77 -7.48 -8.54
CA ASP A 175 -11.00 -7.78 -9.94
C ASP A 175 -9.81 -7.29 -10.78
N PRO A 176 -8.98 -8.19 -11.35
CA PRO A 176 -7.83 -7.80 -12.16
C PRO A 176 -8.19 -6.95 -13.38
N GLU A 177 -9.43 -7.03 -13.90
CA GLU A 177 -9.86 -6.20 -15.02
C GLU A 177 -9.85 -4.69 -14.69
N LEU A 178 -10.03 -4.32 -13.41
CA LEU A 178 -9.99 -2.94 -12.97
C LEU A 178 -8.57 -2.34 -12.99
N MET A 179 -7.53 -3.18 -13.05
CA MET A 179 -6.12 -2.75 -13.02
C MET A 179 -5.61 -2.34 -14.41
N THR A 180 -6.19 -2.87 -15.49
CA THR A 180 -5.70 -2.72 -16.86
C THR A 180 -5.75 -1.30 -17.41
N SER A 181 -6.50 -0.41 -16.78
CA SER A 181 -6.65 0.99 -17.19
C SER A 181 -5.57 1.93 -16.63
N MET A 182 -4.64 1.43 -15.82
CA MET A 182 -3.56 2.23 -15.26
C MET A 182 -2.60 2.71 -16.38
N PRO A 183 -2.16 3.98 -16.36
CA PRO A 183 -1.03 4.41 -17.20
C PRO A 183 0.24 3.63 -16.84
N ASP A 184 1.14 3.40 -17.83
CA ASP A 184 2.40 2.66 -17.65
C ASP A 184 3.23 3.15 -16.45
N SER A 185 3.33 4.48 -16.27
CA SER A 185 4.09 5.06 -15.15
C SER A 185 3.48 4.75 -13.78
N VAL A 186 2.16 4.63 -13.71
CA VAL A 186 1.45 4.22 -12.48
C VAL A 186 1.63 2.72 -12.28
N ALA A 187 1.42 1.92 -13.33
CA ALA A 187 1.58 0.47 -13.28
C ALA A 187 3.00 0.07 -12.81
N ALA A 188 4.05 0.64 -13.41
CA ALA A 188 5.43 0.40 -13.00
C ALA A 188 5.65 0.71 -11.51
N SER A 189 5.17 1.88 -11.08
CA SER A 189 5.35 2.37 -9.70
C SER A 189 4.67 1.47 -8.68
N VAL A 190 3.40 1.10 -8.90
CA VAL A 190 2.64 0.29 -7.95
C VAL A 190 3.07 -1.19 -7.96
N MET A 191 3.44 -1.75 -9.12
CA MET A 191 3.93 -3.13 -9.17
C MET A 191 5.30 -3.27 -8.48
N PHE A 192 6.16 -2.25 -8.55
CA PHE A 192 7.41 -2.23 -7.81
C PHE A 192 7.17 -2.10 -6.30
N ASP A 193 6.19 -1.30 -5.89
CA ASP A 193 5.74 -1.21 -4.49
C ASP A 193 5.28 -2.58 -3.97
N ALA A 194 4.46 -3.32 -4.73
CA ALA A 194 4.07 -4.68 -4.38
C ALA A 194 5.28 -5.62 -4.22
N LEU A 195 6.31 -5.46 -5.05
CA LEU A 195 7.55 -6.23 -4.92
C LEU A 195 8.28 -5.88 -3.62
N CYS A 196 8.42 -4.59 -3.30
CA CYS A 196 9.01 -4.14 -2.06
C CYS A 196 8.28 -4.70 -0.84
N HIS A 197 6.94 -4.66 -0.81
CA HIS A 197 6.14 -5.22 0.26
C HIS A 197 6.47 -6.70 0.52
N ASN A 198 6.46 -7.52 -0.53
CA ASN A 198 6.76 -8.95 -0.40
C ASN A 198 8.22 -9.19 0.03
N MET A 199 9.20 -8.50 -0.59
CA MET A 199 10.60 -8.64 -0.22
C MET A 199 10.87 -8.19 1.22
N GLU A 200 10.32 -7.04 1.63
CA GLU A 200 10.52 -6.49 2.96
C GLU A 200 9.91 -7.36 4.05
N ALA A 201 8.70 -7.90 3.83
CA ALA A 201 8.10 -8.85 4.75
C ALA A 201 8.90 -10.15 4.86
N TYR A 202 9.49 -10.63 3.75
CA TYR A 202 10.33 -11.82 3.73
C TYR A 202 11.62 -11.64 4.53
N ILE A 203 12.32 -10.51 4.36
CA ILE A 203 13.56 -10.23 5.09
C ILE A 203 13.35 -9.70 6.49
N SER A 204 12.15 -9.31 6.86
CA SER A 204 11.83 -8.70 8.17
C SER A 204 12.28 -9.57 9.34
N ARG A 205 12.85 -8.95 10.37
CA ARG A 205 13.15 -9.61 11.65
C ARG A 205 11.89 -10.06 12.40
N SER A 206 10.72 -9.53 12.01
CA SER A 206 9.41 -9.88 12.55
C SER A 206 8.67 -10.92 11.69
N THR A 207 9.34 -11.50 10.68
CA THR A 207 8.75 -12.51 9.81
C THR A 207 8.49 -13.84 10.52
N GLN A 208 7.68 -14.69 9.90
CA GLN A 208 7.37 -16.03 10.39
C GLN A 208 6.99 -16.93 9.18
N PRO A 209 7.00 -18.28 9.31
CA PRO A 209 6.93 -19.18 8.14
C PRO A 209 5.75 -18.99 7.22
N LEU A 210 4.54 -18.64 7.72
CA LEU A 210 3.39 -18.39 6.84
C LEU A 210 3.55 -17.11 6.04
N VAL A 211 4.19 -16.10 6.64
CA VAL A 211 4.56 -14.84 5.96
C VAL A 211 5.62 -15.11 4.90
N GLU A 212 6.69 -15.83 5.24
CA GLU A 212 7.79 -16.15 4.31
C GLU A 212 7.29 -16.90 3.08
N MET A 213 6.42 -17.89 3.27
CA MET A 213 5.82 -18.65 2.18
C MET A 213 4.98 -17.75 1.25
N GLN A 214 4.11 -16.92 1.81
CA GLN A 214 3.25 -16.02 1.03
C GLN A 214 4.05 -14.93 0.34
N ALA A 215 5.01 -14.31 1.03
CA ALA A 215 5.88 -13.27 0.49
C ALA A 215 6.73 -13.81 -0.67
N MET A 216 7.35 -14.97 -0.50
CA MET A 216 8.15 -15.61 -1.56
C MET A 216 7.28 -15.94 -2.78
N TYR A 217 6.06 -16.43 -2.59
CA TYR A 217 5.14 -16.66 -3.69
C TYR A 217 4.77 -15.36 -4.40
N GLY A 218 4.55 -14.27 -3.66
CA GLY A 218 4.33 -12.93 -4.22
C GLY A 218 5.52 -12.45 -5.07
N VAL A 219 6.76 -12.63 -4.60
CA VAL A 219 7.98 -12.32 -5.38
C VAL A 219 8.05 -13.14 -6.67
N GLN A 220 7.77 -14.44 -6.60
CA GLN A 220 7.77 -15.32 -7.78
C GLN A 220 6.71 -14.92 -8.82
N LEU A 221 5.51 -14.56 -8.38
CA LEU A 221 4.46 -14.05 -9.26
C LEU A 221 4.90 -12.75 -9.95
N LEU A 222 5.50 -11.81 -9.21
CA LEU A 222 5.99 -10.55 -9.78
C LEU A 222 7.15 -10.78 -10.75
N ASN A 223 8.09 -11.67 -10.44
CA ASN A 223 9.13 -12.04 -11.40
C ASN A 223 8.56 -12.59 -12.72
N LYS A 224 7.52 -13.42 -12.63
CA LYS A 224 6.89 -14.05 -13.80
C LYS A 224 6.04 -13.07 -14.62
N PHE A 225 5.30 -12.19 -13.97
CA PHE A 225 4.19 -11.49 -14.59
C PHE A 225 4.38 -9.97 -14.69
N LEU A 226 5.19 -9.33 -13.85
CA LEU A 226 5.28 -7.87 -13.79
C LEU A 226 5.63 -7.25 -15.15
N TYR A 227 6.68 -7.72 -15.80
CA TYR A 227 7.10 -7.18 -17.08
C TYR A 227 6.08 -7.47 -18.19
N ARG A 228 5.41 -8.62 -18.17
CA ARG A 228 4.34 -8.97 -19.11
C ARG A 228 3.15 -8.03 -18.96
N ALA A 229 2.66 -7.81 -17.72
CA ALA A 229 1.56 -6.90 -17.45
C ALA A 229 1.90 -5.44 -17.83
N TYR A 230 3.15 -5.01 -17.56
CA TYR A 230 3.65 -3.69 -17.95
C TYR A 230 3.68 -3.48 -19.47
N LYS A 231 4.00 -4.52 -20.25
CA LYS A 231 4.11 -4.45 -21.71
C LYS A 231 2.80 -4.64 -22.44
N ASP A 232 1.91 -5.41 -21.88
CA ASP A 232 0.64 -5.75 -22.53
C ASP A 232 -0.51 -5.66 -21.53
N HIS A 233 -1.27 -4.58 -21.62
CA HIS A 233 -2.45 -4.35 -20.78
C HIS A 233 -3.61 -5.31 -21.08
N SER A 234 -3.55 -6.08 -22.15
CA SER A 234 -4.53 -7.12 -22.50
C SER A 234 -4.18 -8.51 -21.95
N ASP A 235 -2.96 -8.69 -21.40
CA ASP A 235 -2.50 -9.96 -20.81
C ASP A 235 -3.15 -10.19 -19.43
N MET A 236 -4.38 -10.70 -19.43
CA MET A 236 -5.15 -10.90 -18.19
C MET A 236 -4.55 -11.96 -17.25
N GLU A 237 -3.77 -12.91 -17.78
CA GLU A 237 -3.02 -13.84 -16.92
C GLU A 237 -1.96 -13.08 -16.12
N ALA A 238 -1.23 -12.19 -16.77
CA ALA A 238 -0.21 -11.38 -16.12
C ALA A 238 -0.82 -10.39 -15.12
N TRP A 239 -1.89 -9.70 -15.50
CA TRP A 239 -2.60 -8.79 -14.58
C TRP A 239 -3.18 -9.52 -13.37
N SER A 240 -3.73 -10.72 -13.54
CA SER A 240 -4.19 -11.54 -12.42
C SER A 240 -3.03 -11.93 -11.49
N GLY A 241 -1.88 -12.29 -12.06
CA GLY A 241 -0.69 -12.64 -11.30
C GLY A 241 -0.14 -11.47 -10.46
N VAL A 242 0.01 -10.28 -11.06
CA VAL A 242 0.51 -9.10 -10.32
C VAL A 242 -0.50 -8.59 -9.30
N THR A 243 -1.81 -8.67 -9.59
CA THR A 243 -2.87 -8.30 -8.65
C THR A 243 -2.85 -9.22 -7.43
N LEU A 244 -2.73 -10.54 -7.63
CA LEU A 244 -2.60 -11.48 -6.52
C LEU A 244 -1.35 -11.20 -5.70
N ALA A 245 -0.21 -10.94 -6.33
CA ALA A 245 1.03 -10.62 -5.64
C ALA A 245 0.93 -9.33 -4.81
N SER A 246 0.20 -8.31 -5.30
CA SER A 246 -0.10 -7.09 -4.54
C SER A 246 -0.93 -7.39 -3.29
N THR A 247 -2.00 -8.16 -3.43
CA THR A 247 -2.83 -8.56 -2.28
C THR A 247 -2.02 -9.36 -1.25
N LEU A 248 -1.19 -10.30 -1.71
CA LEU A 248 -0.27 -11.04 -0.83
C LEU A 248 0.69 -10.08 -0.12
N GLY A 249 1.27 -9.09 -0.84
CA GLY A 249 2.11 -8.04 -0.26
C GLY A 249 1.40 -7.33 0.91
N GLY A 250 0.14 -6.92 0.72
CA GLY A 250 -0.67 -6.32 1.77
C GLY A 250 -0.88 -7.23 2.98
N MET A 251 -1.18 -8.51 2.73
CA MET A 251 -1.38 -9.51 3.79
C MET A 251 -0.11 -9.76 4.61
N VAL A 252 1.03 -9.91 3.96
CA VAL A 252 2.29 -10.22 4.63
C VAL A 252 2.83 -9.06 5.46
N ILE A 253 2.69 -7.81 4.97
CA ILE A 253 3.07 -6.64 5.77
C ILE A 253 2.15 -6.40 6.96
N ASN A 254 0.88 -6.84 6.90
CA ASN A 254 0.00 -6.79 8.06
C ASN A 254 0.57 -7.58 9.24
N MET A 255 1.28 -8.65 8.95
CA MET A 255 1.85 -9.57 9.94
C MET A 255 3.29 -9.23 10.32
N ALA A 256 4.16 -8.94 9.34
CA ALA A 256 5.59 -8.73 9.54
C ALA A 256 6.03 -7.25 9.49
N GLY A 257 5.12 -6.35 9.08
CA GLY A 257 5.47 -4.97 8.78
C GLY A 257 6.29 -4.84 7.50
N VAL A 258 6.65 -3.59 7.18
CA VAL A 258 7.63 -3.21 6.16
C VAL A 258 9.01 -3.03 6.80
N ALA A 259 10.04 -2.77 5.99
CA ALA A 259 11.41 -2.59 6.45
C ALA A 259 11.99 -1.22 6.06
N ALA A 260 13.32 -1.08 6.03
CA ALA A 260 13.98 0.21 5.82
C ALA A 260 13.60 0.93 4.51
N PRO A 261 13.39 0.27 3.34
CA PRO A 261 12.97 0.99 2.14
C PRO A 261 11.72 1.83 2.35
N HIS A 262 10.63 1.24 2.85
CA HIS A 262 9.42 1.99 3.20
C HIS A 262 9.63 2.95 4.36
N GLY A 263 10.43 2.56 5.36
CA GLY A 263 10.74 3.41 6.50
C GLY A 263 11.39 4.72 6.10
N MET A 264 12.27 4.68 5.12
CA MET A 264 12.96 5.86 4.58
C MET A 264 12.15 6.60 3.50
N GLU A 265 11.22 5.91 2.82
CA GLU A 265 10.38 6.55 1.80
C GLU A 265 9.31 7.47 2.42
N HIS A 266 8.72 7.10 3.55
CA HIS A 266 7.65 7.87 4.18
C HIS A 266 8.02 9.34 4.45
N PRO A 267 9.20 9.68 5.02
CA PRO A 267 9.63 11.08 5.16
C PRO A 267 9.72 11.83 3.83
N ALA A 268 10.22 11.20 2.78
CA ALA A 268 10.34 11.84 1.46
C ALA A 268 8.96 12.17 0.86
N SER A 269 8.03 11.21 0.90
CA SER A 269 6.65 11.44 0.45
C SER A 269 5.88 12.42 1.35
N GLY A 270 6.08 12.37 2.65
CA GLY A 270 5.47 13.30 3.59
C GLY A 270 5.90 14.74 3.32
N LEU A 271 7.19 14.96 3.07
CA LEU A 271 7.77 16.29 2.86
C LEU A 271 7.46 16.90 1.48
N LYS A 272 7.58 16.11 0.41
CA LYS A 272 7.52 16.62 -0.98
C LYS A 272 6.37 16.01 -1.80
N ASN A 273 5.51 15.20 -1.18
CA ASN A 273 4.38 14.55 -1.88
C ASN A 273 4.80 13.78 -3.15
N ILE A 274 5.95 13.12 -3.10
CA ILE A 274 6.47 12.34 -4.22
C ILE A 274 5.62 11.07 -4.46
N VAL A 275 5.72 10.50 -5.65
CA VAL A 275 5.05 9.22 -5.98
C VAL A 275 5.75 8.10 -5.23
N HIS A 276 5.01 7.39 -4.38
CA HIS A 276 5.52 6.41 -3.41
C HIS A 276 6.46 5.36 -4.03
N GLY A 277 6.03 4.65 -5.07
CA GLY A 277 6.86 3.63 -5.71
C GLY A 277 8.10 4.21 -6.43
N ARG A 278 8.11 5.51 -6.80
CA ARG A 278 9.30 6.19 -7.32
C ARG A 278 10.29 6.48 -6.20
N GLY A 279 9.81 6.89 -5.03
CA GLY A 279 10.63 7.01 -3.83
C GLY A 279 11.29 5.67 -3.44
N LEU A 280 10.52 4.58 -3.48
CA LEU A 280 11.06 3.23 -3.26
C LEU A 280 12.09 2.83 -4.31
N ALA A 281 11.86 3.16 -5.59
CA ALA A 281 12.80 2.86 -6.68
C ALA A 281 14.16 3.57 -6.52
N ALA A 282 14.16 4.80 -5.99
CA ALA A 282 15.39 5.53 -5.67
C ALA A 282 16.13 4.94 -4.46
N LEU A 283 15.40 4.53 -3.42
CA LEU A 283 15.96 4.13 -2.12
C LEU A 283 16.35 2.66 -2.04
N ALA A 284 15.52 1.74 -2.56
CA ALA A 284 15.68 0.31 -2.35
C ALA A 284 17.05 -0.24 -2.81
N PRO A 285 17.60 0.11 -4.00
CA PRO A 285 18.91 -0.39 -4.42
C PRO A 285 20.04 0.06 -3.49
N VAL A 286 19.97 1.30 -2.97
CA VAL A 286 20.99 1.88 -2.06
C VAL A 286 20.94 1.16 -0.70
N ILE A 287 19.74 1.00 -0.14
CA ILE A 287 19.53 0.37 1.17
C ILE A 287 19.90 -1.11 1.11
N TYR A 288 19.45 -1.84 0.10
CA TYR A 288 19.74 -3.27 0.00
C TYR A 288 21.22 -3.57 -0.17
N ARG A 289 21.98 -2.71 -0.88
CA ARG A 289 23.44 -2.87 -1.02
C ARG A 289 24.14 -2.94 0.33
N GLU A 290 23.69 -2.13 1.29
CA GLU A 290 24.22 -2.11 2.66
C GLU A 290 23.65 -3.21 3.55
N SER A 291 22.64 -3.94 3.09
CA SER A 291 21.88 -4.88 3.91
C SER A 291 22.15 -6.35 3.59
N VAL A 292 22.59 -6.66 2.38
CA VAL A 292 22.76 -8.04 1.86
C VAL A 292 23.62 -8.89 2.81
N SER A 293 24.71 -8.35 3.36
CA SER A 293 25.61 -9.07 4.25
C SER A 293 25.01 -9.41 5.62
N PHE A 294 23.90 -8.79 6.00
CA PHE A 294 23.24 -9.00 7.30
C PHE A 294 22.18 -10.12 7.27
N ALA A 295 21.74 -10.53 6.07
CA ALA A 295 20.83 -11.66 5.88
C ALA A 295 21.12 -12.38 4.54
N PRO A 296 22.34 -12.88 4.32
CA PRO A 296 22.79 -13.34 3.00
C PRO A 296 21.95 -14.51 2.46
N GLU A 297 21.46 -15.40 3.31
CA GLU A 297 20.58 -16.50 2.89
C GLU A 297 19.26 -15.97 2.31
N LYS A 298 18.59 -15.07 3.02
CA LYS A 298 17.32 -14.49 2.56
C LYS A 298 17.47 -13.67 1.27
N PHE A 299 18.53 -12.87 1.18
CA PHE A 299 18.82 -12.14 -0.07
C PHE A 299 19.22 -13.06 -1.21
N SER A 300 19.86 -14.21 -0.93
CA SER A 300 20.14 -15.24 -1.91
C SER A 300 18.86 -15.88 -2.46
N ASP A 301 17.89 -16.16 -1.59
CA ASP A 301 16.59 -16.72 -1.98
C ASP A 301 15.78 -15.71 -2.84
N LEU A 302 15.75 -14.44 -2.43
CA LEU A 302 15.12 -13.36 -3.21
C LEU A 302 15.80 -13.19 -4.58
N SER A 303 17.14 -13.20 -4.63
CA SER A 303 17.87 -13.12 -5.89
C SER A 303 17.48 -14.27 -6.83
N ARG A 304 17.47 -15.51 -6.34
CA ARG A 304 17.06 -16.68 -7.14
C ARG A 304 15.61 -16.57 -7.61
N ALA A 305 14.71 -16.10 -6.75
CA ALA A 305 13.30 -15.87 -7.11
C ALA A 305 13.14 -14.81 -8.22
N LEU A 306 14.09 -13.87 -8.31
CA LEU A 306 14.16 -12.82 -9.35
C LEU A 306 15.05 -13.22 -10.55
N GLY A 307 15.42 -14.51 -10.68
CA GLY A 307 16.21 -15.04 -11.80
C GLY A 307 17.70 -14.76 -11.65
N GLY A 308 18.18 -14.48 -10.47
CA GLY A 308 19.60 -14.36 -10.13
C GLY A 308 20.24 -15.66 -9.63
N THR A 309 21.48 -15.57 -9.16
CA THR A 309 22.29 -16.71 -8.74
C THR A 309 22.52 -16.79 -7.23
N GLY A 310 22.43 -15.65 -6.53
CA GLY A 310 22.65 -15.58 -5.09
C GLY A 310 22.69 -14.17 -4.56
N ALA A 311 23.03 -13.99 -3.29
CA ALA A 311 23.00 -12.70 -2.61
C ALA A 311 23.84 -11.60 -3.31
N GLY A 312 24.94 -11.99 -3.97
CA GLY A 312 25.86 -11.04 -4.62
C GLY A 312 25.30 -10.31 -5.82
N ASP A 313 24.32 -10.86 -6.52
CA ASP A 313 23.68 -10.22 -7.69
C ASP A 313 22.28 -9.66 -7.40
N PHE A 314 21.78 -9.75 -6.16
CA PHE A 314 20.43 -9.33 -5.80
C PHE A 314 20.14 -7.88 -6.19
N VAL A 315 21.02 -6.95 -5.83
CA VAL A 315 20.84 -5.52 -6.12
C VAL A 315 20.84 -5.25 -7.63
N GLU A 316 21.68 -5.97 -8.36
CA GLU A 316 21.68 -5.92 -9.83
C GLU A 316 20.34 -6.37 -10.43
N ARG A 317 19.73 -7.44 -9.89
CA ARG A 317 18.39 -7.89 -10.31
C ARG A 317 17.33 -6.82 -10.11
N ILE A 318 17.35 -6.13 -8.97
CA ILE A 318 16.45 -4.99 -8.71
C ILE A 318 16.68 -3.87 -9.72
N GLN A 319 17.94 -3.48 -9.97
CA GLN A 319 18.27 -2.42 -10.93
C GLN A 319 17.86 -2.78 -12.37
N LEU A 320 18.06 -4.02 -12.79
CA LEU A 320 17.62 -4.51 -14.10
C LEU A 320 16.10 -4.43 -14.23
N LEU A 321 15.35 -4.84 -13.21
CA LEU A 321 13.89 -4.73 -13.22
C LEU A 321 13.44 -3.28 -13.34
N LEU A 322 13.99 -2.37 -12.52
CA LEU A 322 13.68 -0.94 -12.59
C LEU A 322 13.91 -0.36 -13.98
N LYS A 323 15.00 -0.75 -14.64
CA LYS A 323 15.30 -0.37 -16.01
C LYS A 323 14.29 -0.92 -17.00
N GLN A 324 13.89 -2.19 -16.87
CA GLN A 324 12.93 -2.84 -17.79
C GLN A 324 11.55 -2.16 -17.77
N ILE A 325 11.13 -1.62 -16.63
CA ILE A 325 9.84 -0.95 -16.46
C ILE A 325 9.92 0.58 -16.48
N ASN A 326 11.04 1.15 -16.91
CA ASN A 326 11.30 2.59 -16.98
C ASN A 326 11.06 3.33 -15.64
N LEU A 327 11.44 2.71 -14.53
CA LEU A 327 11.25 3.26 -13.19
C LEU A 327 12.58 3.71 -12.53
N GLU A 328 13.70 3.69 -13.24
CA GLU A 328 14.97 4.20 -12.73
C GLU A 328 14.87 5.69 -12.39
N THR A 329 15.19 6.03 -11.15
CA THR A 329 15.13 7.42 -10.68
C THR A 329 16.12 7.65 -9.54
N THR A 330 16.20 8.90 -9.08
CA THR A 330 16.91 9.32 -7.85
C THR A 330 15.98 10.22 -7.05
N LEU A 331 16.26 10.42 -5.78
CA LEU A 331 15.47 11.32 -4.94
C LEU A 331 15.51 12.78 -5.46
N SER A 332 16.64 13.21 -6.06
CA SER A 332 16.73 14.54 -6.67
C SER A 332 15.79 14.72 -7.86
N LYS A 333 15.62 13.67 -8.69
CA LYS A 333 14.63 13.69 -9.78
C LYS A 333 13.19 13.78 -9.29
N GLU A 334 12.94 13.32 -8.06
CA GLU A 334 11.65 13.42 -7.40
C GLU A 334 11.48 14.72 -6.59
N GLY A 335 12.44 15.63 -6.63
CA GLY A 335 12.37 16.96 -6.01
C GLY A 335 12.91 17.04 -4.57
N ILE A 336 13.61 16.02 -4.10
CA ILE A 336 14.33 16.04 -2.82
C ILE A 336 15.68 16.74 -3.03
N GLU A 337 16.03 17.61 -2.09
CA GLU A 337 17.27 18.38 -2.10
C GLU A 337 18.16 18.00 -0.90
N GLU A 338 19.45 18.25 -0.96
CA GLU A 338 20.40 17.98 0.14
C GLU A 338 19.94 18.58 1.48
N LYS A 339 19.36 19.80 1.46
CA LYS A 339 18.84 20.47 2.65
C LYS A 339 17.71 19.69 3.36
N ASP A 340 17.02 18.80 2.65
CA ASP A 340 15.90 18.01 3.16
C ASP A 340 16.38 16.79 3.97
N VAL A 341 17.62 16.33 3.72
CA VAL A 341 18.16 15.06 4.26
C VAL A 341 18.18 15.03 5.78
N ALA A 342 18.61 16.10 6.43
CA ALA A 342 18.71 16.16 7.89
C ALA A 342 17.34 15.96 8.54
N TRP A 343 16.30 16.65 8.02
CA TRP A 343 14.93 16.49 8.48
C TRP A 343 14.39 15.08 8.19
N MET A 344 14.63 14.53 7.00
CA MET A 344 14.17 13.21 6.62
C MET A 344 14.77 12.12 7.51
N ALA A 345 16.06 12.19 7.83
CA ALA A 345 16.72 11.23 8.70
C ALA A 345 16.16 11.24 10.13
N GLU A 346 15.86 12.43 10.67
CA GLU A 346 15.22 12.56 11.98
C GLU A 346 13.78 12.09 11.95
N ASN A 347 13.00 12.51 10.96
CA ASN A 347 11.60 12.12 10.80
C ASN A 347 11.46 10.60 10.57
N CYS A 348 12.38 9.97 9.83
CA CYS A 348 12.41 8.52 9.62
C CYS A 348 12.42 7.76 10.97
N LEU A 349 13.27 8.15 11.89
CA LEU A 349 13.33 7.52 13.22
C LEU A 349 12.09 7.83 14.08
N LYS A 350 11.44 8.97 13.85
CA LYS A 350 10.21 9.36 14.55
C LYS A 350 8.99 8.57 14.06
N VAL A 351 8.75 8.54 12.76
CA VAL A 351 7.50 7.97 12.20
C VAL A 351 7.63 6.50 11.82
N SER A 352 8.84 6.03 11.47
CA SER A 352 9.10 4.71 10.88
C SER A 352 9.98 3.81 11.73
N ALA A 353 10.21 4.12 13.02
CA ALA A 353 11.04 3.29 13.90
C ALA A 353 10.71 1.78 13.84
N PRO A 354 9.44 1.34 13.82
CA PRO A 354 9.12 -0.09 13.69
C PRO A 354 9.65 -0.71 12.41
N ALA A 355 9.58 -0.01 11.27
CA ALA A 355 10.09 -0.48 9.98
C ALA A 355 11.62 -0.56 9.97
N MET A 356 12.28 0.48 10.50
CA MET A 356 13.74 0.51 10.62
C MET A 356 14.27 -0.61 11.52
N ASN A 357 13.58 -0.88 12.63
CA ASN A 357 13.93 -1.97 13.55
C ASN A 357 13.61 -3.37 13.02
N ALA A 358 12.64 -3.49 12.11
CA ALA A 358 12.30 -4.76 11.46
C ALA A 358 13.30 -5.15 10.37
N HIS A 359 14.09 -4.20 9.86
CA HIS A 359 15.09 -4.45 8.83
C HIS A 359 16.25 -5.31 9.36
N PRO A 360 16.87 -6.20 8.55
CA PRO A 360 18.01 -7.03 8.99
C PRO A 360 19.19 -6.23 9.56
N ARG A 361 19.54 -5.10 8.93
CA ARG A 361 20.48 -4.12 9.43
C ARG A 361 19.75 -2.95 10.08
N VAL A 362 20.01 -2.66 11.34
CA VAL A 362 19.54 -1.45 12.00
C VAL A 362 20.53 -0.33 11.72
N PHE A 363 20.05 0.77 11.15
CA PHE A 363 20.87 1.92 10.78
C PHE A 363 20.80 3.01 11.86
N THR A 364 21.92 3.69 12.11
CA THR A 364 21.97 4.94 12.91
C THR A 364 21.39 6.10 12.15
N LYS A 365 21.15 7.23 12.82
CA LYS A 365 20.67 8.47 12.17
C LYS A 365 21.65 8.96 11.09
N GLU A 366 22.94 8.89 11.37
CA GLU A 366 24.02 9.29 10.46
C GLU A 366 24.07 8.38 9.23
N GLU A 367 23.95 7.08 9.42
CA GLU A 367 23.86 6.10 8.32
C GLU A 367 22.61 6.32 7.46
N ILE A 368 21.45 6.62 8.08
CA ILE A 368 20.23 6.96 7.35
C ILE A 368 20.44 8.21 6.50
N ALA A 369 21.07 9.26 7.05
CA ALA A 369 21.39 10.46 6.29
C ALA A 369 22.32 10.17 5.11
N GLU A 370 23.36 9.35 5.31
CA GLU A 370 24.27 8.92 4.25
C GLU A 370 23.56 8.13 3.15
N LEU A 371 22.63 7.24 3.50
CA LEU A 371 21.82 6.53 2.51
C LEU A 371 20.94 7.47 1.68
N TYR A 372 20.36 8.51 2.30
CA TYR A 372 19.62 9.53 1.57
C TYR A 372 20.53 10.32 0.61
N TYR A 373 21.73 10.74 1.04
CA TYR A 373 22.70 11.42 0.17
C TYR A 373 23.08 10.56 -1.04
N ARG A 374 23.25 9.26 -0.84
CA ARG A 374 23.59 8.32 -1.93
C ARG A 374 22.41 8.03 -2.87
N ALA A 375 21.19 8.32 -2.45
CA ALA A 375 19.98 8.18 -3.27
C ALA A 375 19.59 9.46 -4.02
N LEU A 376 20.22 10.62 -3.72
CA LEU A 376 20.07 11.87 -4.46
C LEU A 376 20.72 11.78 -5.85
#